data_b71c5f90b0c1d9a14f753a5994d32e90
#
_entry.id   b71c5f90b0c1d9a14f753a5994d32e90
#
_cell.length_a   1.000
_cell.length_b   1.000
_cell.length_c   1.000
_cell.angle_alpha   90.00
_cell.angle_beta   90.00
_cell.angle_gamma   90.00
#
_symmetry.space_group_name_H-M   'P 1'
#
loop_
_entity.id
_entity.type
_entity.pdbx_description
1 polymer ?
#
loop_
_entity_poly.entity_id
_entity_poly.type
_entity_poly.pdbx_seq_one_letter_code
_entity_poly.pdbx_strand_id
1 'polypeptide(L)'
;VRGSDLAGLAKAWVLPKHKASAGWPDYEQQYQWAVSDISEDVLRQSQPLNLELTATEGEYAPLQSFKYRAQPGQRIYVRVEAGLKSFGGYLLGKPVQQVFDVPDYPKLLRFMADGSLLSMSGSKRISVVSRNLPGMKLEIGRVMPDQLQHLVSFNQGSYARPELAYNFGEDH
;
A
#
# COMPACT_ATOMS: atom_id res chain seq x y z
N VAL A 1 -24.09 11.38 -4.96
CA VAL A 1 -23.84 12.75 -4.46
C VAL A 1 -23.00 13.52 -5.46
N ARG A 2 -23.05 14.85 -5.44
CA ARG A 2 -22.11 15.70 -6.19
C ARG A 2 -20.74 15.66 -5.55
N GLY A 3 -19.71 15.52 -6.37
CA GLY A 3 -18.33 15.51 -5.87
C GLY A 3 -17.95 16.84 -5.20
N SER A 4 -18.35 17.97 -5.79
CA SER A 4 -18.11 19.32 -5.23
C SER A 4 -18.72 19.52 -3.84
N ASP A 5 -19.96 19.07 -3.65
CA ASP A 5 -20.65 19.20 -2.36
C ASP A 5 -19.97 18.34 -1.30
N LEU A 6 -19.58 17.11 -1.68
CA LEU A 6 -18.85 16.21 -0.81
C LEU A 6 -17.47 16.77 -0.45
N ALA A 7 -16.75 17.35 -1.41
CA ALA A 7 -15.44 17.95 -1.16
C ALA A 7 -15.51 19.14 -0.19
N GLY A 8 -16.60 19.91 -0.24
CA GLY A 8 -16.81 21.02 0.71
C GLY A 8 -17.16 20.58 2.14
N LEU A 9 -17.70 19.37 2.30
CA LEU A 9 -18.17 18.85 3.59
C LEU A 9 -17.25 17.76 4.17
N ALA A 10 -16.36 17.19 3.37
CA ALA A 10 -15.41 16.19 3.81
C ALA A 10 -14.15 16.84 4.41
N LYS A 11 -13.81 16.43 5.62
CA LYS A 11 -12.59 16.85 6.32
C LYS A 11 -11.82 15.63 6.74
N ALA A 12 -10.50 15.72 6.71
CA ALA A 12 -9.63 14.62 7.13
C ALA A 12 -8.45 15.12 7.96
N TRP A 13 -7.96 14.26 8.83
CA TRP A 13 -6.80 14.52 9.69
C TRP A 13 -5.95 13.26 9.80
N VAL A 14 -4.66 13.45 9.87
CA VAL A 14 -3.72 12.42 10.30
C VAL A 14 -3.66 12.44 11.81
N LEU A 15 -4.05 11.34 12.44
CA LEU A 15 -4.09 11.22 13.89
C LEU A 15 -2.68 11.07 14.49
N PRO A 16 -2.45 11.52 15.74
CA PRO A 16 -1.20 11.29 16.45
C PRO A 16 -0.93 9.79 16.64
N LYS A 17 0.33 9.41 16.71
CA LYS A 17 0.71 8.01 16.98
C LYS A 17 0.22 7.53 18.36
N HIS A 18 0.15 8.42 19.33
CA HIS A 18 -0.20 8.12 20.72
C HIS A 18 -1.30 9.04 21.23
N LYS A 19 -2.11 8.53 22.16
CA LYS A 19 -3.12 9.33 22.85
C LYS A 19 -2.47 9.98 24.07
N ALA A 20 -2.50 11.30 24.15
CA ALA A 20 -1.80 12.06 25.20
C ALA A 20 -2.24 11.72 26.63
N SER A 21 -3.47 11.20 26.82
CA SER A 21 -4.02 10.85 28.13
C SER A 21 -3.74 9.41 28.58
N ALA A 22 -3.26 8.57 27.69
CA ALA A 22 -2.88 7.21 28.04
C ALA A 22 -1.43 7.24 28.50
N GLY A 23 -1.16 7.02 29.77
CA GLY A 23 0.18 6.76 30.29
C GLY A 23 0.73 5.49 29.66
N TRP A 24 1.24 5.60 28.45
CA TRP A 24 1.58 4.48 27.59
C TRP A 24 3.02 4.04 27.85
N PRO A 25 3.26 2.78 28.26
CA PRO A 25 4.60 2.30 28.55
C PRO A 25 5.39 1.88 27.30
N ASP A 26 4.77 1.75 26.14
CA ASP A 26 5.41 1.21 24.93
C ASP A 26 5.37 2.22 23.78
N TYR A 27 6.46 2.96 23.61
CA TYR A 27 6.62 3.97 22.56
C TYR A 27 6.65 3.39 21.11
N GLU A 28 6.68 2.08 20.96
CA GLU A 28 6.75 1.41 19.66
C GLU A 28 5.38 1.09 19.06
N GLN A 29 4.34 0.90 19.89
CA GLN A 29 3.01 0.58 19.40
C GLN A 29 2.16 1.83 19.21
N GLN A 30 1.55 1.94 18.02
CA GLN A 30 0.60 3.01 17.76
C GLN A 30 -0.71 2.78 18.50
N TYR A 31 -1.30 3.86 19.03
CA TYR A 31 -2.60 3.78 19.67
C TYR A 31 -3.69 3.36 18.66
N GLN A 32 -4.56 2.45 19.06
CA GLN A 32 -5.69 1.97 18.26
C GLN A 32 -6.86 2.97 18.40
N TRP A 33 -6.89 3.96 17.49
CA TRP A 33 -7.93 4.98 17.51
C TRP A 33 -9.29 4.43 17.13
N ALA A 34 -10.29 4.61 18.00
CA ALA A 34 -11.71 4.45 17.66
C ALA A 34 -12.33 5.85 17.43
N VAL A 35 -13.44 5.91 16.68
CA VAL A 35 -14.14 7.17 16.44
C VAL A 35 -14.56 7.85 17.76
N SER A 36 -14.93 7.06 18.78
CA SER A 36 -15.30 7.54 20.12
C SER A 36 -14.16 8.22 20.88
N ASP A 37 -12.91 7.94 20.52
CA ASP A 37 -11.73 8.53 21.18
C ASP A 37 -11.39 9.92 20.64
N ILE A 38 -11.99 10.31 19.52
CA ILE A 38 -11.61 11.51 18.79
C ILE A 38 -12.43 12.69 19.29
N SER A 39 -11.81 13.47 20.17
CA SER A 39 -12.34 14.74 20.64
C SER A 39 -11.78 15.91 19.84
N GLU A 40 -12.33 17.09 20.04
CA GLU A 40 -11.82 18.34 19.43
C GLU A 40 -10.36 18.62 19.86
N ASP A 41 -9.96 18.18 21.06
CA ASP A 41 -8.59 18.33 21.53
C ASP A 41 -7.62 17.41 20.77
N VAL A 42 -8.06 16.20 20.44
CA VAL A 42 -7.30 15.28 19.58
C VAL A 42 -7.18 15.87 18.17
N LEU A 43 -8.24 16.46 17.64
CA LEU A 43 -8.21 17.09 16.31
C LEU A 43 -7.28 18.30 16.25
N ARG A 44 -7.17 19.08 17.33
CA ARG A 44 -6.19 20.19 17.41
C ARG A 44 -4.74 19.70 17.40
N GLN A 45 -4.48 18.51 17.91
CA GLN A 45 -3.16 17.89 17.89
C GLN A 45 -2.89 17.10 16.61
N SER A 46 -3.93 16.85 15.79
CA SER A 46 -3.85 16.12 14.54
C SER A 46 -3.45 17.04 13.40
N GLN A 47 -2.77 16.48 12.40
CA GLN A 47 -2.39 17.22 11.22
C GLN A 47 -3.55 17.24 10.21
N PRO A 48 -4.06 18.41 9.80
CA PRO A 48 -5.05 18.49 8.73
C PRO A 48 -4.53 17.83 7.46
N LEU A 49 -5.38 17.02 6.82
CA LEU A 49 -5.06 16.32 5.59
C LEU A 49 -5.87 16.92 4.44
N ASN A 50 -5.19 17.40 3.41
CA ASN A 50 -5.84 17.91 2.22
C ASN A 50 -6.40 16.74 1.39
N LEU A 51 -7.69 16.83 1.06
CA LEU A 51 -8.40 15.89 0.20
C LEU A 51 -8.62 16.53 -1.16
N GLU A 52 -8.02 15.97 -2.20
CA GLU A 52 -8.22 16.42 -3.59
C GLU A 52 -9.23 15.50 -4.27
N LEU A 53 -10.37 16.04 -4.66
CA LEU A 53 -11.39 15.28 -5.39
C LEU A 53 -10.83 14.77 -6.71
N THR A 54 -10.96 13.47 -6.96
CA THR A 54 -10.65 12.88 -8.26
C THR A 54 -11.82 13.13 -9.22
N ALA A 55 -11.53 13.61 -10.42
CA ALA A 55 -12.56 13.83 -11.44
C ALA A 55 -13.31 12.53 -11.75
N THR A 56 -14.63 12.62 -11.84
CA THR A 56 -15.56 11.55 -12.24
C THR A 56 -16.23 11.93 -13.56
N GLU A 57 -16.71 10.94 -14.30
CA GLU A 57 -17.36 11.15 -15.62
C GLU A 57 -18.68 11.93 -15.54
N GLY A 58 -19.22 12.15 -14.35
CA GLY A 58 -20.49 12.86 -14.17
C GLY A 58 -20.51 13.71 -12.90
N GLU A 59 -21.41 14.69 -12.90
CA GLU A 59 -21.65 15.57 -11.74
C GLU A 59 -22.09 14.77 -10.50
N TYR A 60 -22.88 13.71 -10.72
CA TYR A 60 -23.34 12.79 -9.69
C TYR A 60 -22.72 11.40 -9.93
N ALA A 61 -21.96 10.91 -8.99
CA ALA A 61 -21.43 9.56 -9.03
C ALA A 61 -21.82 8.79 -7.75
N PRO A 62 -22.04 7.47 -7.88
CA PRO A 62 -22.30 6.61 -6.73
C PRO A 62 -21.06 6.47 -5.84
N LEU A 63 -19.88 6.54 -6.44
CA LEU A 63 -18.59 6.49 -5.77
C LEU A 63 -17.82 7.78 -6.05
N GLN A 64 -17.30 8.41 -5.01
CA GLN A 64 -16.40 9.54 -5.11
C GLN A 64 -15.04 9.15 -4.53
N SER A 65 -13.98 9.55 -5.19
CA SER A 65 -12.61 9.23 -4.77
C SER A 65 -11.83 10.51 -4.49
N PHE A 66 -11.00 10.43 -3.46
CA PHE A 66 -10.11 11.52 -3.10
C PHE A 66 -8.66 11.07 -3.13
N LYS A 67 -7.79 11.91 -3.65
CA LYS A 67 -6.35 11.78 -3.49
C LYS A 67 -5.91 12.48 -2.21
N TYR A 68 -5.01 11.88 -1.51
CA TYR A 68 -4.41 12.44 -0.31
C TYR A 68 -2.94 12.02 -0.20
N ARG A 69 -2.18 12.72 0.65
CA ARG A 69 -0.78 12.41 0.94
C ARG A 69 -0.63 12.06 2.41
N ALA A 70 -0.41 10.78 2.67
CA ALA A 70 -0.11 10.27 4.00
C ALA A 70 0.98 9.21 3.92
N GLN A 71 1.70 8.99 5.02
CA GLN A 71 2.74 7.98 5.09
C GLN A 71 2.12 6.62 5.45
N PRO A 72 2.69 5.50 4.95
CA PRO A 72 2.29 4.16 5.37
C PRO A 72 2.30 4.03 6.90
N GLY A 73 1.33 3.29 7.42
CA GLY A 73 1.19 3.06 8.86
C GLY A 73 0.56 4.23 9.63
N GLN A 74 0.29 5.38 9.01
CA GLN A 74 -0.47 6.46 9.64
C GLN A 74 -1.96 6.12 9.73
N ARG A 75 -2.66 6.75 10.66
CA ARG A 75 -4.11 6.67 10.79
C ARG A 75 -4.76 7.97 10.39
N ILE A 76 -5.78 7.86 9.56
CA ILE A 76 -6.53 8.99 9.04
C ILE A 76 -7.93 8.93 9.61
N TYR A 77 -8.35 10.03 10.22
CA TYR A 77 -9.74 10.25 10.56
C TYR A 77 -10.41 11.08 9.48
N VAL A 78 -11.56 10.63 9.01
CA VAL A 78 -12.37 11.33 8.01
C VAL A 78 -13.72 11.62 8.61
N ARG A 79 -14.20 12.84 8.43
CA ARG A 79 -15.52 13.31 8.84
C ARG A 79 -16.20 14.00 7.67
N VAL A 80 -17.38 13.54 7.35
CA VAL A 80 -18.28 14.20 6.40
C VAL A 80 -19.37 14.89 7.22
N GLU A 81 -19.46 16.20 7.09
CA GLU A 81 -20.42 17.00 7.85
C GLU A 81 -21.86 16.73 7.40
N ALA A 82 -22.82 17.00 8.27
CA ALA A 82 -24.24 16.93 7.94
C ALA A 82 -24.60 17.92 6.81
N GLY A 83 -25.70 17.66 6.12
CA GLY A 83 -26.18 18.53 5.05
C GLY A 83 -25.77 18.11 3.64
N LEU A 84 -24.97 17.05 3.47
CA LEU A 84 -24.68 16.50 2.15
C LEU A 84 -25.96 16.03 1.46
N LYS A 85 -26.19 16.50 0.23
CA LYS A 85 -27.39 16.19 -0.53
C LYS A 85 -27.16 15.04 -1.51
N SER A 86 -28.06 14.06 -1.50
CA SER A 86 -28.07 12.98 -2.48
C SER A 86 -28.75 13.41 -3.78
N PHE A 87 -28.60 12.61 -4.84
CA PHE A 87 -29.29 12.81 -6.11
C PHE A 87 -30.83 12.87 -5.94
N GLY A 88 -31.38 12.04 -5.06
CA GLY A 88 -32.82 12.03 -4.75
C GLY A 88 -33.29 13.16 -3.80
N GLY A 89 -32.42 14.11 -3.47
CA GLY A 89 -32.79 15.26 -2.60
C GLY A 89 -32.72 14.97 -1.10
N TYR A 90 -32.37 13.76 -0.68
CA TYR A 90 -32.20 13.43 0.74
C TYR A 90 -30.94 14.10 1.30
N LEU A 91 -31.04 14.58 2.53
CA LEU A 91 -29.95 15.21 3.25
C LEU A 91 -29.35 14.25 4.28
N LEU A 92 -28.03 14.28 4.40
CA LEU A 92 -27.31 13.61 5.47
C LEU A 92 -27.62 14.33 6.79
N GLY A 93 -28.42 13.69 7.67
CA GLY A 93 -28.91 14.30 8.90
C GLY A 93 -27.88 14.42 10.02
N LYS A 94 -26.84 13.57 10.02
CA LYS A 94 -25.79 13.56 11.03
C LYS A 94 -24.42 13.39 10.34
N PRO A 95 -23.34 13.92 10.92
CA PRO A 95 -22.00 13.68 10.40
C PRO A 95 -21.67 12.18 10.36
N VAL A 96 -21.00 11.75 9.29
CA VAL A 96 -20.42 10.41 9.19
C VAL A 96 -18.94 10.50 9.47
N GLN A 97 -18.45 9.60 10.30
CA GLN A 97 -17.07 9.62 10.80
C GLN A 97 -16.47 8.24 10.70
N GLN A 98 -15.21 8.16 10.29
CA GLN A 98 -14.50 6.90 10.20
C GLN A 98 -12.98 7.08 10.37
N VAL A 99 -12.33 6.07 10.92
CA VAL A 99 -10.87 5.96 11.00
C VAL A 99 -10.41 4.94 9.98
N PHE A 100 -9.36 5.27 9.24
CA PHE A 100 -8.72 4.41 8.26
C PHE A 100 -7.24 4.26 8.59
N ASP A 101 -6.72 3.05 8.44
CA ASP A 101 -5.29 2.81 8.45
C ASP A 101 -4.73 3.03 7.04
N VAL A 102 -3.63 3.77 6.93
CA VAL A 102 -2.89 3.87 5.68
C VAL A 102 -2.08 2.60 5.52
N PRO A 103 -2.39 1.76 4.54
CA PRO A 103 -1.71 0.48 4.39
C PRO A 103 -0.24 0.68 4.05
N ASP A 104 0.58 -0.25 4.48
CA ASP A 104 1.97 -0.33 4.02
C ASP A 104 2.03 -0.59 2.52
N TYR A 105 3.15 -0.19 1.92
CA TYR A 105 3.41 -0.56 0.54
C TYR A 105 3.41 -2.08 0.39
N PRO A 106 2.78 -2.62 -0.66
CA PRO A 106 2.78 -4.07 -0.89
C PRO A 106 4.22 -4.57 -1.03
N LYS A 107 4.47 -5.74 -0.47
CA LYS A 107 5.75 -6.42 -0.61
C LYS A 107 6.03 -6.69 -2.08
N LEU A 108 7.23 -6.38 -2.52
CA LEU A 108 7.67 -6.59 -3.90
C LEU A 108 9.10 -7.11 -3.90
N LEU A 109 9.31 -8.16 -4.68
CA LEU A 109 10.63 -8.64 -5.06
C LEU A 109 10.58 -8.99 -6.55
N ARG A 110 11.40 -8.33 -7.35
CA ARG A 110 11.44 -8.57 -8.80
C ARG A 110 12.83 -8.36 -9.35
N PHE A 111 13.24 -9.25 -10.24
CA PHE A 111 14.38 -9.01 -11.11
C PHE A 111 14.01 -7.98 -12.18
N MET A 112 14.91 -7.05 -12.45
CA MET A 112 14.68 -5.99 -13.45
C MET A 112 14.89 -6.48 -14.90
N ALA A 113 15.58 -7.59 -15.07
CA ALA A 113 15.81 -8.19 -16.37
C ALA A 113 14.96 -9.45 -16.51
N ASP A 114 14.14 -9.47 -17.54
CA ASP A 114 13.47 -10.68 -18.02
C ASP A 114 14.37 -11.29 -19.09
N GLY A 115 15.10 -12.34 -18.73
CA GLY A 115 15.93 -13.03 -19.71
C GLY A 115 16.91 -14.01 -19.08
N SER A 116 17.12 -15.12 -19.75
CA SER A 116 18.02 -16.18 -19.35
C SER A 116 19.46 -15.99 -19.84
N LEU A 117 19.74 -14.98 -20.66
CA LEU A 117 21.06 -14.77 -21.25
C LEU A 117 21.70 -13.49 -20.72
N LEU A 118 22.80 -13.66 -19.99
CA LEU A 118 23.70 -12.57 -19.68
C LEU A 118 24.78 -12.51 -20.75
N SER A 119 25.14 -11.31 -21.18
CA SER A 119 26.24 -11.13 -22.13
C SER A 119 27.53 -11.75 -21.60
N MET A 120 28.24 -12.46 -22.42
CA MET A 120 29.54 -13.03 -22.06
C MET A 120 30.62 -11.94 -21.88
N SER A 121 30.43 -10.79 -22.53
CA SER A 121 31.28 -9.61 -22.41
C SER A 121 30.47 -8.47 -21.77
N GLY A 122 31.00 -7.87 -20.72
CA GLY A 122 30.38 -6.78 -20.00
C GLY A 122 30.21 -7.02 -18.51
N SER A 123 29.58 -6.07 -17.81
CA SER A 123 29.36 -6.21 -16.36
C SER A 123 28.25 -7.25 -16.09
N LYS A 124 28.61 -8.32 -15.41
CA LYS A 124 27.67 -9.35 -14.97
C LYS A 124 26.92 -8.86 -13.74
N ARG A 125 25.93 -7.99 -13.95
CA ARG A 125 25.11 -7.42 -12.88
C ARG A 125 23.66 -7.86 -13.05
N ILE A 126 23.06 -8.28 -11.96
CA ILE A 126 21.62 -8.56 -11.86
C ILE A 126 21.02 -7.47 -10.99
N SER A 127 20.10 -6.72 -11.54
CA SER A 127 19.38 -5.70 -10.79
C SER A 127 18.09 -6.28 -10.22
N VAL A 128 17.90 -6.08 -8.92
CA VAL A 128 16.74 -6.55 -8.17
C VAL A 128 16.05 -5.33 -7.55
N VAL A 129 14.74 -5.23 -7.69
CA VAL A 129 13.91 -4.28 -6.96
C VAL A 129 13.26 -5.01 -5.81
N SER A 130 13.48 -4.49 -4.61
CA SER A 130 12.77 -4.93 -3.41
C SER A 130 12.04 -3.77 -2.77
N ARG A 131 10.87 -4.04 -2.18
CA ARG A 131 10.07 -3.06 -1.45
C ARG A 131 9.37 -3.74 -0.29
N ASN A 132 9.42 -3.10 0.88
CA ASN A 132 8.75 -3.55 2.12
C ASN A 132 9.06 -5.03 2.47
N LEU A 133 10.33 -5.41 2.34
CA LEU A 133 10.84 -6.73 2.74
C LEU A 133 11.93 -6.55 3.79
N PRO A 134 11.93 -7.34 4.86
CA PRO A 134 12.96 -7.28 5.90
C PRO A 134 14.33 -7.72 5.40
N GLY A 135 14.36 -8.48 4.29
CA GLY A 135 15.57 -9.00 3.66
C GLY A 135 15.22 -9.88 2.48
N MET A 136 16.25 -10.33 1.77
CA MET A 136 16.13 -11.35 0.72
C MET A 136 17.26 -12.34 0.85
N LYS A 137 16.97 -13.57 0.48
CA LYS A 137 17.97 -14.63 0.29
C LYS A 137 18.21 -14.77 -1.22
N LEU A 138 19.46 -14.68 -1.65
CA LEU A 138 19.85 -14.90 -3.03
C LEU A 138 20.69 -16.18 -3.09
N GLU A 139 20.25 -17.12 -3.89
CA GLU A 139 20.99 -18.34 -4.18
C GLU A 139 21.51 -18.28 -5.61
N ILE A 140 22.79 -18.53 -5.78
CA ILE A 140 23.45 -18.53 -7.08
C ILE A 140 24.02 -19.91 -7.30
N GLY A 141 23.48 -20.62 -8.29
CA GLY A 141 23.94 -21.92 -8.71
C GLY A 141 24.77 -21.85 -10.01
N ARG A 142 25.78 -22.70 -10.13
CA ARG A 142 26.50 -22.91 -11.38
C ARG A 142 26.02 -24.19 -12.04
N VAL A 143 25.50 -24.07 -13.26
CA VAL A 143 25.15 -25.23 -14.06
C VAL A 143 26.45 -25.83 -14.66
N MET A 144 26.69 -27.11 -14.42
CA MET A 144 27.79 -27.82 -15.02
C MET A 144 27.56 -28.07 -16.51
N PRO A 145 28.57 -27.97 -17.36
CA PRO A 145 28.40 -28.12 -18.82
C PRO A 145 27.75 -29.44 -19.25
N ASP A 146 28.04 -30.52 -18.54
CA ASP A 146 27.46 -31.84 -18.75
C ASP A 146 26.00 -31.98 -18.34
N GLN A 147 25.50 -31.05 -17.51
CA GLN A 147 24.11 -30.99 -17.04
C GLN A 147 23.26 -30.03 -17.86
N LEU A 148 23.81 -29.30 -18.82
CA LEU A 148 23.12 -28.29 -19.59
C LEU A 148 21.94 -28.87 -20.38
N GLN A 149 22.11 -30.08 -20.94
CA GLN A 149 21.05 -30.77 -21.67
C GLN A 149 19.82 -31.11 -20.78
N HIS A 150 20.05 -31.41 -19.51
CA HIS A 150 18.97 -31.67 -18.56
C HIS A 150 18.21 -30.41 -18.25
N LEU A 151 18.90 -29.28 -18.08
CA LEU A 151 18.28 -28.00 -17.89
C LEU A 151 17.36 -27.60 -19.08
N VAL A 152 17.85 -27.87 -20.30
CA VAL A 152 17.11 -27.62 -21.53
C VAL A 152 15.88 -28.51 -21.64
N SER A 153 15.98 -29.80 -21.30
CA SER A 153 14.84 -30.72 -21.34
C SER A 153 13.76 -30.42 -20.31
N PHE A 154 14.15 -29.95 -19.12
CA PHE A 154 13.19 -29.57 -18.07
C PHE A 154 12.40 -28.30 -18.41
N ASN A 155 12.99 -27.38 -19.16
CA ASN A 155 12.36 -26.11 -19.46
C ASN A 155 11.38 -26.15 -20.66
N GLN A 156 11.14 -27.28 -21.23
CA GLN A 156 10.23 -27.44 -22.39
C GLN A 156 10.44 -26.38 -23.50
N GLY A 157 11.67 -25.90 -23.64
CA GLY A 157 12.02 -24.84 -24.58
C GLY A 157 11.76 -23.42 -24.11
N SER A 158 11.27 -23.20 -22.91
CA SER A 158 11.10 -21.86 -22.33
C SER A 158 12.39 -21.40 -21.65
N TYR A 159 13.30 -20.83 -22.40
CA TYR A 159 14.58 -20.30 -21.86
C TYR A 159 14.43 -18.97 -21.13
N ALA A 160 13.32 -18.28 -21.31
CA ALA A 160 13.09 -16.97 -20.71
C ALA A 160 12.71 -17.04 -19.22
N ARG A 161 12.11 -18.15 -18.79
CA ARG A 161 11.75 -18.42 -17.38
C ARG A 161 11.96 -19.89 -17.10
N PRO A 162 13.20 -20.32 -16.89
CA PRO A 162 13.43 -21.69 -16.46
C PRO A 162 12.77 -21.89 -15.10
N GLU A 163 11.71 -22.68 -15.04
CA GLU A 163 11.17 -23.17 -13.78
C GLU A 163 12.17 -24.20 -13.24
N LEU A 164 13.12 -23.72 -12.49
CA LEU A 164 13.99 -24.56 -11.65
C LEU A 164 13.16 -24.99 -10.41
N ALA A 165 11.96 -25.51 -10.68
CA ALA A 165 11.13 -26.13 -9.68
C ALA A 165 11.74 -27.47 -9.32
N TYR A 166 12.89 -27.45 -8.68
CA TYR A 166 13.35 -28.65 -8.02
C TYR A 166 14.10 -28.32 -6.75
N ASN A 167 13.53 -28.68 -5.68
CA ASN A 167 14.14 -29.17 -4.44
C ASN A 167 15.66 -29.22 -4.52
N PHE A 168 16.30 -28.08 -4.39
CA PHE A 168 17.60 -28.09 -3.74
C PHE A 168 17.26 -28.46 -2.30
N GLY A 169 17.37 -29.77 -2.03
CA GLY A 169 16.83 -30.41 -0.87
C GLY A 169 17.14 -29.65 0.41
N GLU A 170 16.16 -29.66 1.25
CA GLU A 170 16.33 -29.58 2.68
C GLU A 170 17.17 -30.77 3.18
N ASP A 171 18.36 -30.92 2.69
CA ASP A 171 19.33 -31.88 3.22
C ASP A 171 20.69 -31.22 3.18
N HIS A 172 20.97 -30.48 4.28
CA HIS A 172 22.22 -30.49 5.08
C HIS A 172 22.22 -29.33 6.08
#